data_983de3a087a3bab0bb3f53dc62c4ae50
#
_entry.id   983de3a087a3bab0bb3f53dc62c4ae50
#
_cell.length_a   1.000
_cell.length_b   1.000
_cell.length_c   1.000
_cell.angle_alpha   90.00
_cell.angle_beta   90.00
_cell.angle_gamma   90.00
#
_symmetry.space_group_name_H-M   'P 1'
#
loop_
_entity.id
_entity.type
_entity.pdbx_description
1 polymer ?
#
loop_
_entity_poly.entity_id
_entity_poly.type
_entity_poly.pdbx_seq_one_letter_code
_entity_poly.pdbx_strand_id
1 'polypeptide(L)'
;YRVAGQVDAVSLGTPLGTPSDLCVYNNEVYIADSANHCVLRTDAAFNLLDTIRGFTWKGKQETFSKPEGISVTADHVYVADTGNHRIVVLNRDGSCASIIEKPNADILSNDLVFEPRKITADGKGRVYAVVKGVYEGIMELYEDGNFGGFVGSIPVDPDPITLLWKSLMSKEQREKLENFIPVEYTNLTLDADGFLFTVSLAADDQDSIRRLNAAGNDILVRTSLGNIPVSGAVEEAKGFPVDGELSDFVDIAVGEDNL
;
A
#
# COMPACT_ATOMS: atom_id res chain seq x y z
N TYR A 1 20.19 10.24 1.41
CA TYR A 1 20.27 8.93 0.74
C TYR A 1 21.26 8.96 -0.41
N ARG A 2 21.98 7.85 -0.61
CA ARG A 2 22.94 7.68 -1.71
C ARG A 2 22.68 6.33 -2.36
N VAL A 3 22.63 6.28 -3.70
CA VAL A 3 22.51 5.02 -4.43
C VAL A 3 23.73 4.14 -4.08
N ALA A 4 23.46 3.02 -3.42
CA ALA A 4 24.50 2.06 -3.02
C ALA A 4 24.79 1.03 -4.11
N GLY A 5 23.80 0.74 -4.95
CA GLY A 5 23.92 -0.23 -6.04
C GLY A 5 22.69 -0.22 -6.93
N GLN A 6 22.76 -0.99 -7.99
CA GLN A 6 21.65 -1.25 -8.91
C GLN A 6 21.54 -2.77 -9.07
N VAL A 7 20.31 -3.26 -9.06
CA VAL A 7 19.99 -4.68 -9.29
C VAL A 7 19.23 -4.78 -10.61
N ASP A 8 19.71 -5.61 -11.50
CA ASP A 8 19.14 -5.84 -12.81
C ASP A 8 18.94 -7.34 -13.08
N ALA A 9 18.43 -7.67 -14.26
CA ALA A 9 18.23 -9.05 -14.68
C ALA A 9 19.48 -9.91 -14.66
N VAL A 10 20.65 -9.31 -14.87
CA VAL A 10 21.95 -10.04 -14.90
C VAL A 10 22.35 -10.40 -13.48
N SER A 11 22.28 -9.44 -12.56
CA SER A 11 22.61 -9.65 -11.14
C SER A 11 21.64 -10.59 -10.44
N LEU A 12 20.36 -10.54 -10.79
CA LEU A 12 19.34 -11.47 -10.28
C LEU A 12 19.38 -12.86 -10.93
N GLY A 13 20.04 -13.00 -12.07
CA GLY A 13 19.99 -14.25 -12.86
C GLY A 13 18.62 -14.58 -13.45
N THR A 14 17.67 -13.62 -13.42
CA THR A 14 16.31 -13.74 -13.97
C THR A 14 15.82 -12.39 -14.48
N PRO A 15 15.08 -12.35 -15.59
CA PRO A 15 14.50 -11.11 -16.09
C PRO A 15 13.50 -10.51 -15.10
N LEU A 16 13.65 -9.22 -14.80
CA LEU A 16 12.60 -8.43 -14.17
C LEU A 16 11.64 -7.92 -15.24
N GLY A 17 10.33 -8.07 -14.98
CA GLY A 17 9.30 -7.51 -15.84
C GLY A 17 8.88 -6.12 -15.37
N THR A 18 8.02 -6.09 -14.36
CA THR A 18 7.57 -4.86 -13.71
C THR A 18 7.54 -5.10 -12.20
N PRO A 19 8.67 -4.84 -11.50
CA PRO A 19 8.67 -4.91 -10.05
C PRO A 19 7.75 -3.80 -9.51
N SER A 20 6.66 -4.20 -8.87
CA SER A 20 5.61 -3.30 -8.40
C SER A 20 5.70 -3.02 -6.91
N ASP A 21 6.32 -3.91 -6.16
CA ASP A 21 6.47 -3.80 -4.72
C ASP A 21 7.62 -4.66 -4.22
N LEU A 22 8.15 -4.32 -3.05
CA LEU A 22 9.15 -5.13 -2.37
C LEU A 22 8.94 -5.10 -0.85
N CYS A 23 9.31 -6.19 -0.19
CA CYS A 23 9.32 -6.31 1.25
C CYS A 23 10.62 -6.96 1.71
N VAL A 24 11.25 -6.38 2.72
CA VAL A 24 12.46 -6.93 3.35
C VAL A 24 12.07 -7.60 4.66
N TYR A 25 12.45 -8.85 4.82
CA TYR A 25 12.22 -9.60 6.04
C TYR A 25 13.36 -10.60 6.31
N ASN A 26 13.97 -10.54 7.51
CA ASN A 26 15.05 -11.45 7.93
C ASN A 26 16.18 -11.61 6.90
N ASN A 27 16.74 -10.51 6.40
CA ASN A 27 17.79 -10.50 5.37
C ASN A 27 17.38 -11.14 4.03
N GLU A 28 16.10 -11.34 3.79
CA GLU A 28 15.55 -11.72 2.49
C GLU A 28 14.78 -10.56 1.89
N VAL A 29 14.80 -10.43 0.58
CA VAL A 29 14.02 -9.46 -0.18
C VAL A 29 13.01 -10.21 -1.03
N TYR A 30 11.75 -9.84 -0.88
CA TYR A 30 10.64 -10.35 -1.67
C TYR A 30 10.20 -9.27 -2.65
N ILE A 31 10.10 -9.61 -3.93
CA ILE A 31 9.77 -8.67 -5.00
C ILE A 31 8.53 -9.18 -5.74
N ALA A 32 7.46 -8.40 -5.74
CA ALA A 32 6.30 -8.65 -6.57
C ALA A 32 6.60 -8.20 -8.01
N ASP A 33 6.76 -9.13 -8.93
CA ASP A 33 6.98 -8.84 -10.36
C ASP A 33 5.69 -9.06 -11.14
N SER A 34 4.94 -7.98 -11.31
CA SER A 34 3.58 -8.03 -11.85
C SER A 34 3.54 -8.46 -13.32
N ALA A 35 4.51 -8.07 -14.14
CA ALA A 35 4.52 -8.45 -15.55
C ALA A 35 4.95 -9.92 -15.74
N ASN A 36 5.76 -10.46 -14.85
CA ASN A 36 6.18 -11.87 -14.88
C ASN A 36 5.26 -12.79 -14.07
N HIS A 37 4.20 -12.24 -13.45
CA HIS A 37 3.21 -12.99 -12.67
C HIS A 37 3.85 -13.85 -11.57
N CYS A 38 4.83 -13.30 -10.84
CA CYS A 38 5.55 -14.04 -9.82
C CYS A 38 6.01 -13.16 -8.66
N VAL A 39 6.42 -13.81 -7.59
CA VAL A 39 7.19 -13.21 -6.51
C VAL A 39 8.60 -13.79 -6.56
N LEU A 40 9.60 -12.92 -6.62
CA LEU A 40 11.00 -13.32 -6.48
C LEU A 40 11.40 -13.23 -5.02
N ARG A 41 12.11 -14.22 -4.51
CA ARG A 41 12.74 -14.22 -3.20
C ARG A 41 14.24 -14.24 -3.38
N THR A 42 14.94 -13.28 -2.78
CA THR A 42 16.40 -13.16 -2.83
C THR A 42 16.97 -13.06 -1.42
N ASP A 43 18.28 -13.23 -1.29
CA ASP A 43 18.98 -12.80 -0.09
C ASP A 43 19.23 -11.27 -0.09
N ALA A 44 19.84 -10.74 0.97
CA ALA A 44 20.17 -9.31 1.09
C ALA A 44 21.20 -8.81 0.06
N ALA A 45 21.94 -9.72 -0.59
CA ALA A 45 22.86 -9.41 -1.68
C ALA A 45 22.18 -9.54 -3.05
N PHE A 46 20.85 -9.76 -3.07
CA PHE A 46 20.04 -9.99 -4.26
C PHE A 46 20.39 -11.25 -5.06
N ASN A 47 20.98 -12.25 -4.44
CA ASN A 47 21.07 -13.57 -5.06
C ASN A 47 19.70 -14.23 -5.04
N LEU A 48 19.21 -14.68 -6.19
CA LEU A 48 17.91 -15.34 -6.31
C LEU A 48 17.87 -16.65 -5.52
N LEU A 49 16.95 -16.76 -4.58
CA LEU A 49 16.71 -17.97 -3.78
C LEU A 49 15.55 -18.77 -4.33
N ASP A 50 14.48 -18.09 -4.81
CA ASP A 50 13.27 -18.74 -5.29
C ASP A 50 12.48 -17.83 -6.24
N THR A 51 11.64 -18.45 -7.07
CA THR A 51 10.64 -17.78 -7.93
C THR A 51 9.29 -18.43 -7.74
N ILE A 52 8.45 -17.79 -6.93
CA ILE A 52 7.12 -18.26 -6.58
C ILE A 52 6.15 -17.79 -7.66
N ARG A 53 5.61 -18.73 -8.47
CA ARG A 53 4.66 -18.43 -9.56
C ARG A 53 3.23 -18.82 -9.24
N GLY A 54 3.02 -19.56 -8.17
CA GLY A 54 1.72 -20.06 -7.75
C GLY A 54 1.84 -20.99 -6.55
N PHE A 55 0.75 -21.65 -6.24
CA PHE A 55 0.58 -22.44 -5.04
C PHE A 55 -0.51 -23.50 -5.25
N THR A 56 -0.60 -24.47 -4.34
CA THR A 56 -1.71 -25.43 -4.33
C THR A 56 -2.78 -24.97 -3.34
N TRP A 57 -4.02 -24.83 -3.80
CA TRP A 57 -5.17 -24.51 -2.96
C TRP A 57 -6.28 -25.53 -3.14
N LYS A 58 -6.71 -26.17 -2.04
CA LYS A 58 -7.77 -27.19 -2.05
C LYS A 58 -7.57 -28.28 -3.14
N GLY A 59 -6.31 -28.68 -3.32
CA GLY A 59 -5.92 -29.72 -4.28
C GLY A 59 -5.83 -29.26 -5.74
N LYS A 60 -5.99 -27.97 -6.03
CA LYS A 60 -5.81 -27.38 -7.37
C LYS A 60 -4.55 -26.55 -7.42
N GLN A 61 -3.84 -26.59 -8.53
CA GLN A 61 -2.74 -25.69 -8.81
C GLN A 61 -3.28 -24.33 -9.23
N GLU A 62 -2.88 -23.28 -8.51
CA GLU A 62 -3.24 -21.90 -8.75
C GLU A 62 -1.98 -21.09 -9.10
N THR A 63 -2.14 -20.04 -9.90
CA THR A 63 -1.05 -19.15 -10.30
C THR A 63 -1.38 -17.71 -9.98
N PHE A 64 -0.38 -16.88 -9.79
CA PHE A 64 -0.57 -15.44 -9.66
C PHE A 64 -0.92 -14.78 -11.00
N SER A 65 -1.63 -13.67 -10.93
CA SER A 65 -1.91 -12.78 -12.04
C SER A 65 -1.65 -11.34 -11.62
N LYS A 66 -0.61 -10.73 -12.18
CA LYS A 66 -0.20 -9.35 -11.88
C LYS A 66 -0.15 -9.06 -10.38
N PRO A 67 0.71 -9.73 -9.60
CA PRO A 67 0.87 -9.40 -8.19
C PRO A 67 1.45 -7.98 -8.08
N GLU A 68 0.77 -7.07 -7.38
CA GLU A 68 1.18 -5.66 -7.27
C GLU A 68 1.62 -5.26 -5.85
N GLY A 69 1.39 -6.10 -4.85
CA GLY A 69 1.77 -5.82 -3.47
C GLY A 69 2.28 -7.05 -2.75
N ILE A 70 3.18 -6.85 -1.79
CA ILE A 70 3.76 -7.92 -0.99
C ILE A 70 4.03 -7.47 0.43
N SER A 71 3.72 -8.32 1.40
CA SER A 71 4.07 -8.15 2.81
C SER A 71 4.52 -9.47 3.40
N VAL A 72 5.48 -9.44 4.29
CA VAL A 72 6.05 -10.65 4.88
C VAL A 72 6.12 -10.50 6.39
N THR A 73 5.65 -11.52 7.10
CA THR A 73 5.71 -11.62 8.56
C THR A 73 6.52 -12.86 8.99
N ALA A 74 6.57 -13.12 10.29
CA ALA A 74 7.23 -14.30 10.81
C ALA A 74 6.67 -15.61 10.22
N ASP A 75 5.34 -15.67 10.07
CA ASP A 75 4.62 -16.90 9.74
C ASP A 75 4.21 -16.95 8.26
N HIS A 76 3.92 -15.78 7.64
CA HIS A 76 3.26 -15.74 6.34
C HIS A 76 3.94 -14.78 5.34
N VAL A 77 3.69 -15.08 4.06
CA VAL A 77 3.92 -14.20 2.91
C VAL A 77 2.56 -13.84 2.32
N TYR A 78 2.22 -12.57 2.32
CA TYR A 78 0.97 -12.05 1.76
C TYR A 78 1.24 -11.47 0.38
N VAL A 79 0.44 -11.84 -0.60
CA VAL A 79 0.58 -11.38 -1.98
C VAL A 79 -0.73 -10.77 -2.45
N ALA A 80 -0.72 -9.50 -2.80
CA ALA A 80 -1.83 -8.86 -3.50
C ALA A 80 -1.86 -9.37 -4.95
N ASP A 81 -2.60 -10.44 -5.18
CA ASP A 81 -2.79 -11.10 -6.49
C ASP A 81 -3.85 -10.34 -7.28
N THR A 82 -3.51 -9.09 -7.65
CA THR A 82 -4.40 -8.04 -8.13
C THR A 82 -5.21 -8.46 -9.33
N GLY A 83 -4.57 -9.13 -10.30
CA GLY A 83 -5.24 -9.57 -11.52
C GLY A 83 -6.20 -10.76 -11.32
N ASN A 84 -6.12 -11.44 -10.18
CA ASN A 84 -7.05 -12.48 -9.74
C ASN A 84 -8.03 -11.99 -8.67
N HIS A 85 -8.01 -10.67 -8.36
CA HIS A 85 -8.96 -10.03 -7.43
C HIS A 85 -8.96 -10.62 -6.02
N ARG A 86 -7.76 -10.94 -5.49
CA ARG A 86 -7.61 -11.61 -4.19
C ARG A 86 -6.29 -11.24 -3.51
N ILE A 87 -6.19 -11.50 -2.21
CA ILE A 87 -4.93 -11.55 -1.49
C ILE A 87 -4.67 -13.01 -1.14
N VAL A 88 -3.49 -13.50 -1.45
CA VAL A 88 -3.06 -14.87 -1.15
C VAL A 88 -2.15 -14.84 0.08
N VAL A 89 -2.45 -15.67 1.07
CA VAL A 89 -1.64 -15.86 2.27
C VAL A 89 -0.93 -17.20 2.16
N LEU A 90 0.39 -17.17 2.02
CA LEU A 90 1.23 -18.35 1.98
C LEU A 90 1.95 -18.53 3.31
N ASN A 91 2.08 -19.76 3.77
CA ASN A 91 3.05 -20.11 4.80
C ASN A 91 4.48 -19.91 4.29
N ARG A 92 5.45 -19.83 5.19
CA ARG A 92 6.87 -19.67 4.83
C ARG A 92 7.44 -20.85 4.02
N ASP A 93 6.79 -22.00 4.04
CA ASP A 93 7.13 -23.19 3.23
C ASP A 93 6.51 -23.18 1.83
N GLY A 94 5.77 -22.12 1.48
CA GLY A 94 5.10 -21.94 0.19
C GLY A 94 3.71 -22.59 0.08
N SER A 95 3.25 -23.30 1.10
CA SER A 95 1.88 -23.81 1.12
C SER A 95 0.87 -22.67 1.32
N CYS A 96 -0.33 -22.77 0.73
CA CYS A 96 -1.35 -21.74 0.90
C CYS A 96 -2.10 -21.93 2.23
N ALA A 97 -2.07 -20.91 3.06
CA ALA A 97 -2.80 -20.85 4.33
C ALA A 97 -4.25 -20.39 4.13
N SER A 98 -4.46 -19.29 3.41
CA SER A 98 -5.78 -18.75 3.11
C SER A 98 -5.78 -17.89 1.84
N ILE A 99 -6.98 -17.59 1.35
CA ILE A 99 -7.23 -16.63 0.27
C ILE A 99 -8.28 -15.64 0.77
N ILE A 100 -7.97 -14.36 0.70
CA ILE A 100 -8.88 -13.27 1.01
C ILE A 100 -9.44 -12.74 -0.32
N GLU A 101 -10.72 -12.96 -0.54
CA GLU A 101 -11.47 -12.42 -1.67
C GLU A 101 -12.23 -11.16 -1.24
N LYS A 102 -13.01 -10.55 -2.14
CA LYS A 102 -13.87 -9.42 -1.79
C LYS A 102 -14.72 -9.76 -0.58
N PRO A 103 -14.59 -9.03 0.54
CA PRO A 103 -15.38 -9.31 1.72
C PRO A 103 -16.85 -9.00 1.47
N ASN A 104 -17.72 -9.74 2.13
CA ASN A 104 -19.15 -9.48 2.14
C ASN A 104 -19.49 -8.51 3.27
N ALA A 105 -19.59 -7.21 2.95
CA ALA A 105 -19.94 -6.18 3.90
C ALA A 105 -20.87 -5.15 3.25
N ASP A 106 -21.94 -4.78 3.94
CA ASP A 106 -23.00 -3.89 3.41
C ASP A 106 -22.47 -2.49 3.03
N ILE A 107 -21.38 -2.06 3.63
CA ILE A 107 -20.73 -0.77 3.35
C ILE A 107 -19.99 -0.77 2.01
N LEU A 108 -19.65 -1.94 1.47
CA LEU A 108 -18.96 -2.06 0.20
C LEU A 108 -19.93 -2.06 -0.96
N SER A 109 -19.65 -1.25 -1.99
CA SER A 109 -20.44 -1.27 -3.22
C SER A 109 -20.51 -2.67 -3.82
N ASN A 110 -21.68 -3.09 -4.28
CA ASN A 110 -21.86 -4.34 -4.99
C ASN A 110 -21.02 -4.41 -6.27
N ASP A 111 -20.83 -3.27 -6.92
CA ASP A 111 -20.07 -3.13 -8.17
C ASP A 111 -18.56 -3.02 -7.94
N LEU A 112 -18.10 -3.00 -6.69
CA LEU A 112 -16.67 -2.95 -6.36
C LEU A 112 -15.97 -4.18 -6.92
N VAL A 113 -15.00 -3.96 -7.79
CA VAL A 113 -14.03 -4.99 -8.21
C VAL A 113 -12.89 -4.97 -7.20
N PHE A 114 -12.66 -6.08 -6.51
CA PHE A 114 -11.61 -6.18 -5.50
C PHE A 114 -10.24 -6.29 -6.17
N GLU A 115 -9.58 -5.16 -6.39
CA GLU A 115 -8.23 -5.07 -6.96
C GLU A 115 -7.25 -4.56 -5.89
N PRO A 116 -6.77 -5.43 -4.96
CA PRO A 116 -5.78 -5.04 -3.97
C PRO A 116 -4.45 -4.75 -4.67
N ARG A 117 -3.85 -3.57 -4.39
CA ARG A 117 -2.60 -3.13 -5.02
C ARG A 117 -1.43 -3.16 -4.07
N LYS A 118 -1.61 -2.59 -2.89
CA LYS A 118 -0.60 -2.54 -1.84
C LYS A 118 -1.16 -3.11 -0.57
N ILE A 119 -0.34 -3.83 0.16
CA ILE A 119 -0.77 -4.51 1.38
C ILE A 119 0.34 -4.46 2.43
N THR A 120 -0.07 -4.44 3.69
CA THR A 120 0.81 -4.72 4.82
C THR A 120 0.05 -5.55 5.86
N ALA A 121 0.75 -6.38 6.62
CA ALA A 121 0.15 -7.26 7.62
C ALA A 121 0.86 -7.12 8.96
N ASP A 122 0.10 -7.19 10.06
CA ASP A 122 0.62 -7.00 11.42
C ASP A 122 1.15 -8.28 12.07
N GLY A 123 1.12 -9.41 11.36
CA GLY A 123 1.51 -10.71 11.90
C GLY A 123 0.59 -11.27 12.98
N LYS A 124 -0.59 -10.66 13.20
CA LYS A 124 -1.61 -11.07 14.16
C LYS A 124 -2.94 -11.39 13.47
N GLY A 125 -2.90 -11.58 12.18
CA GLY A 125 -4.05 -11.92 11.33
C GLY A 125 -4.78 -10.74 10.73
N ARG A 126 -4.28 -9.48 10.86
CA ARG A 126 -4.82 -8.30 10.19
C ARG A 126 -4.00 -7.97 8.96
N VAL A 127 -4.69 -7.64 7.89
CA VAL A 127 -4.14 -7.22 6.61
C VAL A 127 -4.75 -5.88 6.24
N TYR A 128 -3.93 -4.89 5.99
CA TYR A 128 -4.33 -3.59 5.50
C TYR A 128 -4.08 -3.54 4.00
N ALA A 129 -5.06 -3.09 3.23
CA ALA A 129 -4.99 -3.10 1.78
C ALA A 129 -5.42 -1.76 1.17
N VAL A 130 -4.59 -1.24 0.28
CA VAL A 130 -5.00 -0.23 -0.70
C VAL A 130 -5.65 -0.97 -1.86
N VAL A 131 -6.93 -0.71 -2.07
CA VAL A 131 -7.73 -1.34 -3.12
C VAL A 131 -8.14 -0.29 -4.13
N LYS A 132 -7.91 -0.56 -5.40
CA LYS A 132 -8.22 0.36 -6.50
C LYS A 132 -9.70 0.71 -6.52
N GLY A 133 -9.98 2.02 -6.65
CA GLY A 133 -11.36 2.54 -6.68
C GLY A 133 -12.06 2.56 -5.32
N VAL A 134 -11.34 2.32 -4.24
CA VAL A 134 -11.80 2.50 -2.87
C VAL A 134 -11.22 3.81 -2.34
N TYR A 135 -12.08 4.75 -2.03
CA TYR A 135 -11.72 6.10 -1.58
C TYR A 135 -12.11 6.36 -0.12
N GLU A 136 -12.84 5.44 0.48
CA GLU A 136 -13.29 5.51 1.86
C GLU A 136 -12.14 5.38 2.85
N GLY A 137 -10.99 4.86 2.40
CA GLY A 137 -9.80 4.62 3.21
C GLY A 137 -9.10 3.33 2.85
N ILE A 138 -8.19 2.94 3.71
CA ILE A 138 -7.47 1.67 3.62
C ILE A 138 -8.37 0.58 4.19
N MET A 139 -8.57 -0.52 3.46
CA MET A 139 -9.36 -1.65 3.95
C MET A 139 -8.58 -2.43 5.01
N GLU A 140 -9.17 -2.57 6.19
CA GLU A 140 -8.73 -3.54 7.19
C GLU A 140 -9.45 -4.86 6.95
N LEU A 141 -8.69 -5.92 6.77
CA LEU A 141 -9.14 -7.26 6.47
C LEU A 141 -8.52 -8.24 7.47
N TYR A 142 -9.16 -9.38 7.66
CA TYR A 142 -8.61 -10.49 8.42
C TYR A 142 -8.27 -11.66 7.50
N GLU A 143 -7.34 -12.52 7.91
CA GLU A 143 -6.91 -13.70 7.14
C GLU A 143 -8.05 -14.69 6.85
N ASP A 144 -9.12 -14.65 7.63
CA ASP A 144 -10.34 -15.42 7.42
C ASP A 144 -11.30 -14.83 6.38
N GLY A 145 -10.94 -13.67 5.78
CA GLY A 145 -11.73 -12.96 4.79
C GLY A 145 -12.75 -11.97 5.36
N ASN A 146 -12.81 -11.81 6.68
CA ASN A 146 -13.71 -10.85 7.29
C ASN A 146 -13.23 -9.41 7.05
N PHE A 147 -14.18 -8.47 6.96
CA PHE A 147 -13.92 -7.03 6.83
C PHE A 147 -13.91 -6.38 8.21
N GLY A 148 -12.79 -5.73 8.57
CA GLY A 148 -12.63 -4.99 9.80
C GLY A 148 -13.17 -3.57 9.76
N GLY A 149 -13.07 -2.92 8.60
CA GLY A 149 -13.47 -1.54 8.40
C GLY A 149 -12.57 -0.80 7.44
N PHE A 150 -12.73 0.53 7.41
CA PHE A 150 -11.81 1.44 6.74
C PHE A 150 -10.97 2.18 7.77
N VAL A 151 -9.67 2.26 7.53
CA VAL A 151 -8.70 2.98 8.35
C VAL A 151 -8.20 4.20 7.57
N GLY A 152 -8.01 5.32 8.27
CA GLY A 152 -7.48 6.53 7.65
C GLY A 152 -8.46 7.17 6.67
N SER A 153 -9.76 7.02 6.89
CA SER A 153 -10.77 7.75 6.10
C SER A 153 -10.42 9.24 6.07
N ILE A 154 -10.28 9.77 4.87
CA ILE A 154 -10.03 11.19 4.68
C ILE A 154 -11.41 11.85 4.71
N PRO A 155 -11.76 12.61 5.78
CA PRO A 155 -13.03 13.30 5.81
C PRO A 155 -13.07 14.26 4.63
N VAL A 156 -13.93 13.99 3.68
CA VAL A 156 -14.34 14.98 2.70
C VAL A 156 -15.31 15.88 3.44
N ASP A 157 -14.79 16.82 4.20
CA ASP A 157 -15.62 17.83 4.86
C ASP A 157 -15.89 18.91 3.80
N PRO A 158 -17.01 18.85 3.08
CA PRO A 158 -17.36 19.95 2.20
C PRO A 158 -17.65 21.14 3.14
N ASP A 159 -16.77 22.14 3.11
CA ASP A 159 -17.01 23.42 3.78
C ASP A 159 -18.51 23.78 3.63
N PRO A 160 -19.22 24.02 4.74
CA PRO A 160 -20.66 24.37 4.71
C PRO A 160 -20.97 25.50 3.72
N ILE A 161 -20.02 26.41 3.49
CA ILE A 161 -20.11 27.49 2.51
C ILE A 161 -20.10 26.91 1.08
N THR A 162 -19.23 25.93 0.81
CA THR A 162 -19.18 25.24 -0.49
C THR A 162 -20.46 24.47 -0.78
N LEU A 163 -21.07 23.82 0.22
CA LEU A 163 -22.37 23.17 0.10
C LEU A 163 -23.49 24.18 -0.19
N LEU A 164 -23.48 25.32 0.48
CA LEU A 164 -24.44 26.41 0.23
C LEU A 164 -24.29 26.96 -1.19
N TRP A 165 -23.05 27.21 -1.65
CA TRP A 165 -22.78 27.67 -3.01
C TRP A 165 -23.18 26.62 -4.06
N LYS A 166 -22.89 25.34 -3.84
CA LYS A 166 -23.35 24.25 -4.71
C LYS A 166 -24.88 24.17 -4.82
N SER A 167 -25.61 24.51 -3.75
CA SER A 167 -27.08 24.52 -3.77
C SER A 167 -27.66 25.67 -4.58
N LEU A 168 -26.93 26.78 -4.73
CA LEU A 168 -27.34 27.98 -5.44
C LEU A 168 -26.88 28.00 -6.91
N MET A 169 -25.99 27.08 -7.33
CA MET A 169 -25.46 27.02 -8.68
C MET A 169 -26.38 26.29 -9.65
N SER A 170 -26.37 26.74 -10.92
CA SER A 170 -27.04 26.03 -12.01
C SER A 170 -26.34 24.70 -12.32
N LYS A 171 -27.05 23.78 -13.01
CA LYS A 171 -26.51 22.47 -13.39
C LYS A 171 -25.22 22.58 -14.21
N GLU A 172 -25.15 23.54 -15.13
CA GLU A 172 -23.97 23.81 -15.97
C GLU A 172 -22.79 24.38 -15.17
N GLN A 173 -23.06 25.11 -14.11
CA GLN A 173 -22.02 25.63 -13.21
C GLN A 173 -21.50 24.55 -12.27
N ARG A 174 -22.34 23.57 -11.86
CA ARG A 174 -21.90 22.40 -11.07
C ARG A 174 -21.01 21.46 -11.86
N GLU A 175 -21.25 21.31 -13.16
CA GLU A 175 -20.43 20.48 -14.06
C GLU A 175 -19.03 21.09 -14.33
N LYS A 176 -18.89 22.40 -14.13
CA LYS A 176 -17.59 23.12 -14.25
C LYS A 176 -16.82 23.26 -12.93
N LEU A 177 -17.46 22.96 -11.81
CA LEU A 177 -16.73 22.83 -10.54
C LEU A 177 -15.84 21.60 -10.68
N GLU A 178 -14.53 21.82 -10.45
CA GLU A 178 -13.56 20.75 -10.36
C GLU A 178 -14.15 19.58 -9.60
N ASN A 179 -14.26 18.44 -10.25
CA ASN A 179 -14.65 17.22 -9.61
C ASN A 179 -13.69 17.06 -8.44
N PHE A 180 -14.24 17.00 -7.25
CA PHE A 180 -13.48 16.66 -6.04
C PHE A 180 -12.80 15.32 -6.36
N ILE A 181 -11.50 15.34 -6.62
CA ILE A 181 -10.76 14.11 -6.88
C ILE A 181 -10.60 13.47 -5.50
N PRO A 182 -11.24 12.33 -5.26
CA PRO A 182 -11.06 11.63 -4.00
C PRO A 182 -9.59 11.31 -3.84
N VAL A 183 -9.06 11.48 -2.64
CA VAL A 183 -7.66 11.17 -2.35
C VAL A 183 -7.49 9.65 -2.37
N GLU A 184 -6.63 9.15 -3.24
CA GLU A 184 -6.31 7.73 -3.33
C GLU A 184 -4.99 7.47 -2.60
N TYR A 185 -4.98 6.49 -1.70
CA TYR A 185 -3.75 6.00 -1.11
C TYR A 185 -2.92 5.26 -2.16
N THR A 186 -1.62 5.51 -2.18
CA THR A 186 -0.70 4.90 -3.15
C THR A 186 0.11 3.77 -2.54
N ASN A 187 0.50 3.91 -1.27
CA ASN A 187 1.22 2.87 -0.55
C ASN A 187 1.01 2.96 0.97
N LEU A 188 1.38 1.88 1.67
CA LEU A 188 1.28 1.77 3.12
C LEU A 188 2.34 0.81 3.68
N THR A 189 2.74 1.06 4.92
CA THR A 189 3.62 0.17 5.69
C THR A 189 3.31 0.26 7.18
N LEU A 190 3.61 -0.78 7.94
CA LEU A 190 3.53 -0.79 9.41
C LEU A 190 4.91 -0.56 10.01
N ASP A 191 4.97 0.23 11.08
CA ASP A 191 6.15 0.28 11.93
C ASP A 191 6.16 -0.84 12.98
N ALA A 192 7.27 -0.96 13.72
CA ALA A 192 7.44 -1.97 14.76
C ALA A 192 6.42 -1.85 15.91
N ASP A 193 5.88 -0.65 16.13
CA ASP A 193 4.87 -0.36 17.15
C ASP A 193 3.44 -0.64 16.67
N GLY A 194 3.26 -0.96 15.38
CA GLY A 194 1.98 -1.24 14.76
C GLY A 194 1.21 0.01 14.30
N PHE A 195 1.88 1.15 14.15
CA PHE A 195 1.30 2.31 13.48
C PHE A 195 1.40 2.17 11.98
N LEU A 196 0.33 2.57 11.29
CA LEU A 196 0.25 2.48 9.84
C LEU A 196 0.73 3.78 9.21
N PHE A 197 1.84 3.73 8.49
CA PHE A 197 2.30 4.81 7.64
C PHE A 197 1.71 4.68 6.26
N THR A 198 1.27 5.80 5.69
CA THR A 198 0.60 5.82 4.39
C THR A 198 1.04 7.00 3.56
N VAL A 199 1.02 6.83 2.25
CA VAL A 199 1.14 7.90 1.29
C VAL A 199 -0.07 7.97 0.40
N SER A 200 -0.43 9.18 -0.03
CA SER A 200 -1.57 9.44 -0.89
C SER A 200 -1.26 10.53 -1.91
N LEU A 201 -1.96 10.49 -3.04
CA LEU A 201 -1.97 11.58 -4.02
C LEU A 201 -2.95 12.65 -3.51
N ALA A 202 -2.52 13.47 -2.56
CA ALA A 202 -3.33 14.57 -2.06
C ALA A 202 -3.10 15.81 -2.94
N ALA A 203 -4.18 16.55 -3.22
CA ALA A 203 -4.09 17.84 -3.89
C ALA A 203 -3.41 18.92 -3.00
N ASP A 204 -3.26 18.66 -1.72
CA ASP A 204 -2.61 19.52 -0.75
C ASP A 204 -1.45 18.77 -0.10
N ASP A 205 -0.24 19.31 -0.25
CA ASP A 205 1.02 18.66 0.17
C ASP A 205 1.09 18.32 1.66
N GLN A 206 0.21 18.92 2.46
CA GLN A 206 0.23 18.76 3.91
C GLN A 206 -0.28 17.39 4.40
N ASP A 207 -1.05 16.68 3.58
CA ASP A 207 -1.71 15.43 3.96
C ASP A 207 -1.25 14.20 3.18
N SER A 208 -0.20 14.34 2.36
CA SER A 208 0.30 13.25 1.51
C SER A 208 0.91 12.10 2.31
N ILE A 209 1.50 12.37 3.48
CA ILE A 209 2.04 11.35 4.38
C ILE A 209 1.26 11.39 5.68
N ARG A 210 0.83 10.23 6.17
CA ARG A 210 0.12 10.07 7.43
C ARG A 210 0.72 8.95 8.27
N ARG A 211 0.66 9.12 9.59
CA ARG A 211 0.90 8.05 10.57
C ARG A 211 -0.38 7.80 11.33
N LEU A 212 -1.00 6.68 11.08
CA LEU A 212 -2.31 6.34 11.64
C LEU A 212 -2.17 5.43 12.85
N ASN A 213 -2.91 5.75 13.91
CA ASN A 213 -3.05 4.85 15.05
C ASN A 213 -4.12 3.77 14.78
N ALA A 214 -4.31 2.84 15.71
CA ALA A 214 -5.29 1.77 15.59
C ALA A 214 -6.75 2.25 15.44
N ALA A 215 -7.06 3.51 15.80
CA ALA A 215 -8.36 4.11 15.59
C ALA A 215 -8.49 4.83 14.24
N GLY A 216 -7.44 4.78 13.40
CA GLY A 216 -7.40 5.44 12.09
C GLY A 216 -7.14 6.94 12.15
N ASN A 217 -6.80 7.49 13.31
CA ASN A 217 -6.49 8.90 13.44
C ASN A 217 -5.04 9.17 13.04
N ASP A 218 -4.82 10.23 12.28
CA ASP A 218 -3.49 10.70 11.95
C ASP A 218 -2.83 11.32 13.19
N ILE A 219 -1.70 10.75 13.57
CA ILE A 219 -0.89 11.18 14.72
C ILE A 219 0.48 11.71 14.30
N LEU A 220 0.70 11.94 13.00
CA LEU A 220 1.95 12.48 12.50
C LEU A 220 2.12 13.92 12.98
N VAL A 221 3.21 14.18 13.72
CA VAL A 221 3.55 15.52 14.15
C VAL A 221 4.21 16.25 12.98
N ARG A 222 3.56 17.32 12.52
CA ARG A 222 4.05 18.17 11.44
C ARG A 222 4.66 19.45 11.99
N THR A 223 5.78 19.89 11.42
CA THR A 223 6.34 21.21 11.72
C THR A 223 5.88 22.25 10.71
N SER A 224 6.12 23.54 11.04
CA SER A 224 5.91 24.67 10.14
C SER A 224 6.78 24.66 8.87
N LEU A 225 7.64 23.67 8.70
CA LEU A 225 8.50 23.48 7.53
C LEU A 225 7.89 22.53 6.47
N GLY A 226 6.60 22.24 6.56
CA GLY A 226 5.89 21.35 5.63
C GLY A 226 5.78 19.92 6.16
N ASN A 227 5.46 18.98 5.26
CA ASN A 227 5.15 17.58 5.56
C ASN A 227 6.34 16.70 5.97
N ILE A 228 7.42 17.28 6.44
CA ILE A 228 8.57 16.52 6.91
C ILE A 228 8.22 15.94 8.29
N PRO A 229 8.19 14.61 8.46
CA PRO A 229 7.99 13.99 9.75
C PRO A 229 9.07 14.45 10.73
N VAL A 230 8.66 15.01 11.89
CA VAL A 230 9.60 15.44 12.92
C VAL A 230 9.82 14.30 13.90
N SER A 231 10.48 13.27 13.47
CA SER A 231 11.13 12.33 14.38
C SER A 231 12.56 12.12 13.90
N GLY A 232 13.49 12.80 14.55
CA GLY A 232 14.91 12.47 14.50
C GLY A 232 15.72 12.86 13.27
N ALA A 233 15.15 12.96 12.08
CA ALA A 233 15.90 12.99 10.81
C ALA A 233 15.89 14.34 10.07
N VAL A 234 15.60 15.45 10.71
CA VAL A 234 15.57 16.80 10.07
C VAL A 234 16.92 17.21 9.47
N GLU A 235 18.02 16.64 9.93
CA GLU A 235 19.33 16.97 9.35
C GLU A 235 19.66 16.21 8.06
N GLU A 236 19.07 15.06 7.84
CA GLU A 236 19.31 14.24 6.62
C GLU A 236 18.38 14.62 5.45
N ALA A 237 17.25 15.24 5.72
CA ALA A 237 16.32 15.72 4.69
C ALA A 237 16.85 16.94 3.88
N LYS A 238 18.02 17.48 4.21
CA LYS A 238 18.66 18.59 3.46
C LYS A 238 19.11 18.25 2.04
N GLY A 239 18.89 17.03 1.58
CA GLY A 239 19.26 16.58 0.24
C GLY A 239 18.14 16.58 -0.80
N PHE A 240 16.90 16.89 -0.43
CA PHE A 240 15.83 17.00 -1.42
C PHE A 240 15.83 18.40 -2.05
N PRO A 241 15.80 18.52 -3.38
CA PRO A 241 15.70 19.80 -4.03
C PRO A 241 14.36 20.46 -3.64
N VAL A 242 14.44 21.60 -3.01
CA VAL A 242 13.27 22.40 -2.59
C VAL A 242 12.77 23.30 -3.72
N ASP A 243 13.37 23.19 -4.91
CA ASP A 243 13.03 23.97 -6.10
C ASP A 243 12.29 23.06 -7.09
N GLY A 244 10.98 23.04 -7.02
CA GLY A 244 10.13 22.36 -7.99
C GLY A 244 8.85 21.84 -7.36
N GLU A 245 7.90 21.59 -8.20
CA GLU A 245 6.67 20.90 -7.86
C GLU A 245 7.01 19.61 -7.10
N LEU A 246 6.42 19.43 -5.90
CA LEU A 246 6.58 18.19 -5.14
C LEU A 246 6.10 17.05 -6.04
N SER A 247 6.99 16.11 -6.30
CA SER A 247 6.63 14.90 -7.03
C SER A 247 5.67 14.07 -6.19
N ASP A 248 4.71 13.43 -6.83
CA ASP A 248 3.78 12.51 -6.18
C ASP A 248 4.54 11.46 -5.38
N PHE A 249 4.18 11.27 -4.12
CA PHE A 249 4.72 10.20 -3.30
C PHE A 249 4.10 8.87 -3.76
N VAL A 250 4.95 7.92 -4.12
CA VAL A 250 4.51 6.62 -4.65
C VAL A 250 4.81 5.46 -3.72
N ASP A 251 5.73 5.66 -2.76
CA ASP A 251 6.16 4.59 -1.85
C ASP A 251 6.59 5.14 -0.48
N ILE A 252 6.52 4.29 0.54
CA ILE A 252 6.92 4.60 1.90
C ILE A 252 7.48 3.35 2.58
N ALA A 253 8.58 3.51 3.30
CA ALA A 253 9.15 2.47 4.14
C ALA A 253 9.56 3.06 5.49
N VAL A 254 9.47 2.26 6.53
CA VAL A 254 9.90 2.62 7.89
C VAL A 254 11.13 1.79 8.24
N GLY A 255 12.19 2.46 8.71
CA GLY A 255 13.40 1.80 9.18
C GLY A 255 13.20 1.08 10.52
N GLU A 256 14.18 0.23 10.90
CA GLU A 256 14.14 -0.53 12.16
C GLU A 256 14.09 0.37 13.41
N ASP A 257 14.57 1.61 13.31
CA ASP A 257 14.61 2.58 14.41
C ASP A 257 13.38 3.50 14.45
N ASN A 258 12.31 3.19 13.69
CA ASN A 258 11.12 4.04 13.51
C ASN A 258 11.47 5.46 12.99
N LEU A 259 12.57 5.60 12.25
CA LEU A 259 13.09 6.85 11.69
C LEU A 259 12.96 6.85 10.17
#